data_a6f99d2700a3aa241a188588fdef43d0
#
_entry.id   a6f99d2700a3aa241a188588fdef43d0
#
_cell.length_a   1.000
_cell.length_b   1.000
_cell.length_c   1.000
_cell.angle_alpha   90.00
_cell.angle_beta   90.00
_cell.angle_gamma   90.00
#
_symmetry.space_group_name_H-M   'P 1'
#
loop_
_entity.id
_entity.type
_entity.pdbx_description
1 polymer ?
#
loop_
_entity_poly.entity_id
_entity_poly.type
_entity_poly.pdbx_seq_one_letter_code
_entity_poly.pdbx_strand_id
1 'polypeptide(L)'
;MKFLLDENIPKELGNFLKNKGFKIELINSNKHKGKSDKEVFEYAVKNGYTIITYDADFCSFKKICHCGIIKLNGKLNNPEEPLMKAINYYKDKDMKDLFIQVDSSSKMVEESKKYSKKNVFKQFRKMPIKLKIFI
;
A
#
# COMPACT_ATOMS: atom_id res chain seq x y z
N MET A 1 1.97 -12.22 0.99
CA MET A 1 2.32 -10.85 0.54
C MET A 1 3.64 -10.42 1.14
N LYS A 2 4.38 -9.63 0.39
CA LYS A 2 5.66 -9.05 0.82
C LYS A 2 5.55 -7.53 0.72
N PHE A 3 6.02 -6.83 1.74
CA PHE A 3 5.90 -5.37 1.81
C PHE A 3 7.27 -4.70 1.93
N LEU A 4 7.46 -3.65 1.14
CA LEU A 4 8.59 -2.74 1.25
C LEU A 4 8.08 -1.45 1.88
N LEU A 5 8.60 -1.11 3.07
CA LEU A 5 8.15 0.04 3.83
C LEU A 5 9.03 1.25 3.56
N ASP A 6 8.40 2.36 3.18
CA ASP A 6 9.07 3.63 2.97
C ASP A 6 9.70 4.15 4.28
N GLU A 7 10.70 5.02 4.16
CA GLU A 7 11.48 5.52 5.29
C GLU A 7 10.64 6.21 6.37
N ASN A 8 9.49 6.80 5.98
CA ASN A 8 8.60 7.51 6.91
C ASN A 8 7.61 6.58 7.64
N ILE A 9 7.62 5.29 7.35
CA ILE A 9 6.79 4.33 8.05
C ILE A 9 7.43 3.98 9.39
N PRO A 10 6.70 4.08 10.51
CA PRO A 10 7.25 3.74 11.82
C PRO A 10 7.74 2.29 11.89
N LYS A 11 8.88 2.10 12.56
CA LYS A 11 9.47 0.77 12.75
C LYS A 11 8.49 -0.20 13.43
N GLU A 12 7.70 0.32 14.35
CA GLU A 12 6.69 -0.45 15.08
C GLU A 12 5.66 -1.08 14.14
N LEU A 13 5.28 -0.37 13.10
CA LEU A 13 4.36 -0.91 12.09
C LEU A 13 5.00 -2.08 11.32
N GLY A 14 6.28 -1.96 10.99
CA GLY A 14 7.03 -3.06 10.38
C GLY A 14 7.07 -4.29 11.27
N ASN A 15 7.35 -4.11 12.56
CA ASN A 15 7.36 -5.20 13.52
C ASN A 15 5.98 -5.85 13.67
N PHE A 16 4.93 -5.03 13.70
CA PHE A 16 3.56 -5.51 13.74
C PHE A 16 3.24 -6.41 12.54
N LEU A 17 3.62 -6.00 11.34
CA LEU A 17 3.39 -6.79 10.13
C LEU A 17 4.21 -8.08 10.11
N LYS A 18 5.46 -8.04 10.58
CA LYS A 18 6.28 -9.25 10.74
C LYS A 18 5.63 -10.26 11.68
N ASN A 19 5.08 -9.77 12.79
CA ASN A 19 4.39 -10.63 13.76
C ASN A 19 3.12 -11.24 13.18
N LYS A 20 2.54 -10.64 12.16
CA LYS A 20 1.40 -11.19 11.42
C LYS A 20 1.82 -12.21 10.34
N GLY A 21 3.11 -12.45 10.18
CA GLY A 21 3.63 -13.42 9.22
C GLY A 21 4.01 -12.87 7.85
N PHE A 22 3.97 -11.54 7.68
CA PHE A 22 4.36 -10.93 6.39
C PHE A 22 5.87 -10.75 6.29
N LYS A 23 6.39 -10.91 5.08
CA LYS A 23 7.78 -10.58 4.78
C LYS A 23 7.89 -9.06 4.61
N ILE A 24 8.74 -8.45 5.44
CA ILE A 24 8.92 -6.99 5.48
C ILE A 24 10.37 -6.63 5.16
N GLU A 25 10.53 -5.63 4.30
CA GLU A 25 11.81 -5.02 4.03
C GLU A 25 11.69 -3.50 4.20
N LEU A 26 12.72 -2.87 4.76
CA LEU A 26 12.72 -1.42 5.04
C LEU A 26 13.57 -0.70 4.00
N ILE A 27 13.05 0.39 3.45
CA ILE A 27 13.80 1.23 2.50
C ILE A 27 15.03 1.85 3.15
N ASN A 28 14.94 2.23 4.44
CA ASN A 28 16.08 2.82 5.16
C ASN A 28 17.08 1.79 5.69
N SER A 29 16.97 0.53 5.29
CA SER A 29 17.99 -0.47 5.61
C SER A 29 19.28 -0.20 4.82
N ASN A 30 20.40 -0.77 5.28
CA ASN A 30 21.68 -0.61 4.62
C ASN A 30 21.65 -1.04 3.14
N LYS A 31 20.82 -2.01 2.81
CA LYS A 31 20.65 -2.53 1.46
C LYS A 31 20.17 -1.45 0.47
N HIS A 32 19.37 -0.50 0.95
CA HIS A 32 18.78 0.55 0.09
C HIS A 32 19.39 1.92 0.30
N LYS A 33 20.39 2.03 1.16
CA LYS A 33 21.03 3.31 1.46
C LYS A 33 21.60 3.94 0.19
N GLY A 34 21.24 5.21 -0.03
CA GLY A 34 21.74 5.98 -1.18
C GLY A 34 20.99 5.72 -2.49
N LYS A 35 19.98 4.86 -2.50
CA LYS A 35 19.16 4.63 -3.69
C LYS A 35 18.10 5.71 -3.87
N SER A 36 17.82 6.06 -5.12
CA SER A 36 16.72 6.95 -5.47
C SER A 36 15.37 6.24 -5.31
N ASP A 37 14.28 7.02 -5.28
CA ASP A 37 12.93 6.46 -5.25
C ASP A 37 12.67 5.56 -6.46
N LYS A 38 13.18 5.94 -7.63
CA LYS A 38 13.06 5.13 -8.83
C LYS A 38 13.75 3.77 -8.67
N GLU A 39 14.97 3.77 -8.13
CA GLU A 39 15.72 2.53 -7.90
C GLU A 39 15.01 1.63 -6.88
N VAL A 40 14.47 2.23 -5.82
CA VAL A 40 13.69 1.49 -4.82
C VAL A 40 12.43 0.91 -5.43
N PHE A 41 11.72 1.70 -6.24
CA PHE A 41 10.54 1.24 -6.95
C PHE A 41 10.85 0.07 -7.88
N GLU A 42 11.91 0.17 -8.68
CA GLU A 42 12.34 -0.90 -9.57
C GLU A 42 12.69 -2.17 -8.81
N TYR A 43 13.35 -2.03 -7.67
CA TYR A 43 13.66 -3.16 -6.79
C TYR A 43 12.37 -3.84 -6.30
N ALA A 44 11.38 -3.06 -5.87
CA ALA A 44 10.10 -3.61 -5.41
C ALA A 44 9.40 -4.39 -6.52
N VAL A 45 9.37 -3.85 -7.73
CA VAL A 45 8.75 -4.50 -8.88
C VAL A 45 9.46 -5.82 -9.19
N LYS A 46 10.79 -5.79 -9.27
CA LYS A 46 11.60 -6.96 -9.60
C LYS A 46 11.43 -8.09 -8.58
N ASN A 47 11.25 -7.76 -7.32
CA ASN A 47 11.22 -8.74 -6.24
C ASN A 47 9.82 -9.02 -5.69
N GLY A 48 8.78 -8.45 -6.31
CA GLY A 48 7.40 -8.75 -5.95
C GLY A 48 6.91 -8.11 -4.67
N TYR A 49 7.47 -6.95 -4.28
CA TYR A 49 7.06 -6.23 -3.09
C TYR A 49 5.93 -5.25 -3.36
N THR A 50 4.94 -5.23 -2.49
CA THR A 50 3.96 -4.14 -2.41
C THR A 50 4.57 -3.03 -1.55
N ILE A 51 4.54 -1.78 -2.04
CA ILE A 51 5.10 -0.63 -1.32
C ILE A 51 4.05 -0.06 -0.38
N ILE A 52 4.45 0.23 0.87
CA ILE A 52 3.62 0.97 1.83
C ILE A 52 4.32 2.29 2.11
N THR A 53 3.62 3.40 1.93
CA THR A 53 4.19 4.74 2.05
C THR A 53 3.19 5.76 2.58
N TYR A 54 3.69 6.81 3.24
CA TYR A 54 2.93 8.04 3.50
C TYR A 54 3.16 9.08 2.41
N ASP A 55 4.17 8.87 1.54
CA ASP A 55 4.67 9.89 0.65
C ASP A 55 3.90 9.91 -0.69
N ALA A 56 3.39 11.09 -1.04
CA ALA A 56 2.74 11.30 -2.32
C ALA A 56 3.70 11.15 -3.52
N ASP A 57 5.02 11.20 -3.30
CA ASP A 57 5.99 11.07 -4.38
C ASP A 57 5.88 9.72 -5.08
N PHE A 58 5.50 8.66 -4.37
CA PHE A 58 5.26 7.36 -5.00
C PHE A 58 4.03 7.33 -5.91
N CYS A 59 3.16 8.34 -5.83
CA CYS A 59 2.01 8.44 -6.73
C CYS A 59 2.43 8.60 -8.19
N SER A 60 3.62 9.15 -8.45
CA SER A 60 4.14 9.29 -9.81
C SER A 60 4.39 7.94 -10.49
N PHE A 61 4.59 6.88 -9.72
CA PHE A 61 4.86 5.53 -10.23
C PHE A 61 3.60 4.69 -10.46
N LYS A 62 2.44 5.17 -10.08
CA LYS A 62 1.20 4.37 -10.16
C LYS A 62 0.80 3.96 -11.58
N LYS A 63 1.27 4.69 -12.59
CA LYS A 63 1.00 4.39 -14.01
C LYS A 63 1.98 3.40 -14.62
N ILE A 64 3.06 3.09 -13.93
CA ILE A 64 4.07 2.11 -14.33
C ILE A 64 3.68 0.77 -13.71
N CYS A 65 4.01 -0.35 -14.36
CA CYS A 65 3.74 -1.68 -13.80
C CYS A 65 4.38 -1.86 -12.42
N HIS A 66 3.61 -2.31 -11.44
CA HIS A 66 4.10 -2.54 -10.08
C HIS A 66 3.29 -3.64 -9.39
N CYS A 67 3.76 -4.06 -8.22
CA CYS A 67 3.14 -5.12 -7.42
C CYS A 67 2.22 -4.60 -6.33
N GLY A 68 1.70 -3.38 -6.50
CA GLY A 68 0.82 -2.71 -5.56
C GLY A 68 1.51 -1.60 -4.77
N ILE A 69 0.79 -0.52 -4.56
CA ILE A 69 1.22 0.61 -3.71
C ILE A 69 0.07 0.92 -2.76
N ILE A 70 0.35 0.87 -1.46
CA ILE A 70 -0.59 1.28 -0.42
C ILE A 70 -0.10 2.58 0.17
N LYS A 71 -0.84 3.65 -0.07
CA LYS A 71 -0.54 4.98 0.47
C LYS A 71 -1.44 5.25 1.65
N LEU A 72 -0.83 5.53 2.81
CA LEU A 72 -1.55 5.95 4.00
C LEU A 72 -1.76 7.47 3.92
N ASN A 73 -3.01 7.90 4.01
CA ASN A 73 -3.37 9.32 3.90
C ASN A 73 -3.44 9.98 5.27
N GLY A 74 -2.70 11.10 5.39
CA GLY A 74 -2.64 11.86 6.62
C GLY A 74 -1.80 11.16 7.68
N LYS A 75 -1.68 11.81 8.85
CA LYS A 75 -0.97 11.25 9.99
C LYS A 75 -1.93 10.35 10.77
N LEU A 76 -1.66 9.05 10.74
CA LEU A 76 -2.49 8.07 11.43
C LEU A 76 -1.98 7.83 12.85
N ASN A 77 -2.83 7.98 13.86
CA ASN A 77 -2.48 7.69 15.25
C ASN A 77 -2.34 6.18 15.49
N ASN A 78 -3.15 5.39 14.83
CA ASN A 78 -3.12 3.94 14.91
C ASN A 78 -3.19 3.37 13.48
N PRO A 79 -2.05 3.32 12.77
CA PRO A 79 -2.05 2.86 11.38
C PRO A 79 -2.27 1.36 11.22
N GLU A 80 -2.08 0.57 12.27
CA GLU A 80 -2.23 -0.88 12.20
C GLU A 80 -3.65 -1.29 11.79
N GLU A 81 -4.66 -0.66 12.36
CA GLU A 81 -6.05 -1.02 12.08
C GLU A 81 -6.46 -0.77 10.63
N PRO A 82 -6.35 0.46 10.09
CA PRO A 82 -6.73 0.70 8.70
C PRO A 82 -5.85 -0.09 7.71
N LEU A 83 -4.57 -0.26 8.02
CA LEU A 83 -3.68 -1.03 7.16
C LEU A 83 -4.08 -2.52 7.13
N MET A 84 -4.38 -3.12 8.28
CA MET A 84 -4.80 -4.52 8.33
C MET A 84 -6.14 -4.73 7.64
N LYS A 85 -7.06 -3.79 7.74
CA LYS A 85 -8.31 -3.87 6.99
C LYS A 85 -8.06 -3.87 5.48
N ALA A 86 -7.15 -3.02 5.00
CA ALA A 86 -6.75 -3.00 3.60
C ALA A 86 -6.10 -4.32 3.19
N ILE A 87 -5.14 -4.80 3.96
CA ILE A 87 -4.44 -6.06 3.66
C ILE A 87 -5.43 -7.23 3.63
N ASN A 88 -6.33 -7.32 4.60
CA ASN A 88 -7.33 -8.39 4.64
C ASN A 88 -8.28 -8.35 3.45
N TYR A 89 -8.62 -7.16 2.98
CA TYR A 89 -9.46 -7.02 1.79
C TYR A 89 -8.74 -7.50 0.53
N TYR A 90 -7.44 -7.21 0.41
CA TYR A 90 -6.68 -7.48 -0.82
C TYR A 90 -5.88 -8.79 -0.78
N LYS A 91 -5.79 -9.49 0.34
CA LYS A 91 -4.93 -10.68 0.47
C LYS A 91 -5.23 -11.79 -0.54
N ASP A 92 -6.49 -11.92 -0.96
CA ASP A 92 -6.94 -12.92 -1.93
C ASP A 92 -7.11 -12.33 -3.33
N LYS A 93 -6.66 -11.09 -3.55
CA LYS A 93 -6.73 -10.39 -4.81
C LYS A 93 -5.33 -10.14 -5.35
N ASP A 94 -5.23 -9.98 -6.66
CA ASP A 94 -3.98 -9.59 -7.28
C ASP A 94 -3.74 -8.09 -7.09
N MET A 95 -2.66 -7.74 -6.37
CA MET A 95 -2.27 -6.37 -6.12
C MET A 95 -1.58 -5.70 -7.29
N LYS A 96 -1.32 -6.45 -8.37
CA LYS A 96 -0.60 -5.92 -9.52
C LYS A 96 -1.30 -4.67 -10.07
N ASP A 97 -0.52 -3.60 -10.21
CA ASP A 97 -0.95 -2.32 -10.77
C ASP A 97 -2.04 -1.60 -9.96
N LEU A 98 -2.30 -2.02 -8.71
CA LEU A 98 -3.25 -1.33 -7.85
C LEU A 98 -2.56 -0.26 -7.00
N PHE A 99 -3.11 0.93 -7.01
CA PHE A 99 -2.75 2.03 -6.13
C PHE A 99 -3.90 2.25 -5.15
N ILE A 100 -3.65 2.03 -3.86
CA ILE A 100 -4.69 2.05 -2.83
C ILE A 100 -4.36 3.14 -1.82
N GLN A 101 -5.30 4.05 -1.59
CA GLN A 101 -5.18 5.08 -0.56
C GLN A 101 -6.07 4.71 0.62
N VAL A 102 -5.51 4.77 1.83
CA VAL A 102 -6.21 4.41 3.07
C VAL A 102 -6.13 5.57 4.05
N ASP A 103 -7.25 5.99 4.61
CA ASP A 103 -7.29 7.06 5.62
C ASP A 103 -7.50 6.51 7.04
N SER A 104 -7.51 7.41 8.03
CA SER A 104 -7.64 7.06 9.43
C SER A 104 -8.98 6.40 9.79
N SER A 105 -10.02 6.59 8.97
CA SER A 105 -11.32 5.96 9.15
C SER A 105 -11.43 4.62 8.42
N SER A 106 -10.31 4.10 7.92
CA SER A 106 -10.22 2.86 7.14
C SER A 106 -10.92 2.92 5.80
N LYS A 107 -11.21 4.14 5.32
CA LYS A 107 -11.77 4.33 3.99
C LYS A 107 -10.68 4.13 2.94
N MET A 108 -10.97 3.33 1.91
CA MET A 108 -10.03 3.04 0.83
C MET A 108 -10.53 3.56 -0.51
N VAL A 109 -9.61 4.04 -1.31
CA VAL A 109 -9.84 4.40 -2.72
C VAL A 109 -8.82 3.64 -3.56
N GLU A 110 -9.30 2.88 -4.51
CA GLU A 110 -8.47 2.07 -5.41
C GLU A 110 -8.35 2.72 -6.77
N GLU A 111 -7.15 2.71 -7.35
CA GLU A 111 -6.90 3.06 -8.75
C GLU A 111 -6.15 1.91 -9.43
N SER A 112 -6.45 1.67 -10.70
CA SER A 112 -5.71 0.70 -11.50
C SER A 112 -5.55 1.22 -12.92
N LYS A 113 -4.67 0.58 -13.69
CA LYS A 113 -4.50 0.92 -15.11
C LYS A 113 -5.76 0.70 -15.96
N LYS A 114 -6.61 -0.23 -15.53
CA LYS A 114 -7.83 -0.61 -16.26
C LYS A 114 -8.97 0.38 -16.03
N TYR A 115 -8.93 1.16 -14.94
CA TYR A 115 -10.03 2.00 -14.53
C TYR A 115 -9.54 3.39 -14.21
N SER A 116 -10.32 4.40 -14.60
CA SER A 116 -10.13 5.75 -14.09
C SER A 116 -10.47 5.78 -12.61
N LYS A 117 -9.97 6.78 -11.88
CA LYS A 117 -10.31 6.99 -10.48
C LYS A 117 -11.82 7.02 -10.24
N LYS A 118 -12.56 7.65 -11.18
CA LYS A 118 -14.03 7.73 -11.11
C LYS A 118 -14.67 6.35 -11.16
N ASN A 119 -14.20 5.44 -12.02
CA ASN A 119 -14.74 4.10 -12.13
C ASN A 119 -14.47 3.28 -10.88
N VAL A 120 -13.28 3.39 -10.32
CA VAL A 120 -12.90 2.74 -9.06
C VAL A 120 -13.83 3.20 -7.94
N PHE A 121 -14.10 4.51 -7.86
CA PHE A 121 -15.02 5.06 -6.88
C PHE A 121 -16.43 4.51 -7.03
N LYS A 122 -16.91 4.34 -8.26
CA LYS A 122 -18.22 3.72 -8.53
C LYS A 122 -18.24 2.26 -8.06
N GLN A 123 -17.18 1.51 -8.32
CA GLN A 123 -17.07 0.13 -7.85
C GLN A 123 -17.12 0.06 -6.33
N PHE A 124 -16.40 0.95 -5.64
CA PHE A 124 -16.45 1.05 -4.20
C PHE A 124 -17.87 1.31 -3.69
N ARG A 125 -18.62 2.20 -4.33
CA ARG A 125 -20.01 2.51 -3.96
C ARG A 125 -20.94 1.32 -4.13
N LYS A 126 -20.64 0.42 -5.07
CA LYS A 126 -21.44 -0.78 -5.31
C LYS A 126 -21.15 -1.91 -4.34
N MET A 127 -20.13 -1.78 -3.51
CA MET A 127 -19.80 -2.78 -2.51
C MET A 127 -20.92 -2.88 -1.48
N PRO A 128 -21.21 -4.11 -0.97
CA PRO A 128 -22.13 -4.27 0.14
C PRO A 128 -21.70 -3.42 1.34
N ILE A 129 -22.67 -2.90 2.08
CA ILE A 129 -22.41 -2.06 3.26
C ILE A 129 -21.46 -2.77 4.23
N LYS A 130 -21.64 -4.07 4.41
CA LYS A 130 -20.77 -4.89 5.25
C LYS A 130 -19.31 -4.81 4.86
N LEU A 131 -19.00 -4.78 3.56
CA LEU A 131 -17.63 -4.62 3.08
C LEU A 131 -17.14 -3.18 3.22
N LYS A 132 -18.02 -2.21 3.00
CA LYS A 132 -17.66 -0.78 3.16
C LYS A 132 -17.26 -0.43 4.58
N ILE A 133 -17.81 -1.10 5.57
CA ILE A 133 -17.47 -0.90 6.98
C ILE A 133 -16.04 -1.35 7.27
N PHE A 134 -15.54 -2.37 6.57
CA PHE A 134 -14.20 -2.91 6.75
C PHE A 134 -13.14 -2.22 5.88
N ILE A 135 -13.57 -1.32 5.03
CA ILE A 135 -12.66 -0.64 4.11
C ILE A 135 -12.33 0.76 4.65
#